data_6d28bd1989e591d1077791239186f60a
#
_entry.id   6d28bd1989e591d1077791239186f60a
#
_cell.length_a   1.000
_cell.length_b   1.000
_cell.length_c   1.000
_cell.angle_alpha   90.00
_cell.angle_beta   90.00
_cell.angle_gamma   90.00
#
_symmetry.space_group_name_H-M   'P 1'
#
loop_
_entity.id
_entity.type
_entity.pdbx_description
1 polymer ?
#
loop_
_entity_poly.entity_id
_entity_poly.type
_entity_poly.pdbx_seq_one_letter_code
_entity_poly.pdbx_strand_id
1 'polypeptide(L)'
;TRALMSDEKSKALAAALAQIEKQFGKGSIMKMDGSHKDENLEVISTGSLGLDLALGVGGLPRGRVVEIFGPESSGKTTLCLETIAQCQKNGGVCAFIDAENAFDPIYARKLGVKVEDLMVSQPDTGEQALEICDMLVRSGGVDMVVVDSVAALVPRAEIEGEMGDSHVGLQARLMSQALRKLTGHIKKTNTLVVFINQIRMKIGVMFGSPETTTGGNALKFYASVRLDIRRTGQIKKGDDVIGNETRVKVIKNKVAPPFRQAEFDILYGEGVSWEGELIDIGVKHNIVDKSGAWYSYNGAKIGQGKDNVRLWLKENPAIATEIDAKIRAAVGVDIDITEGKIDDTDGETPEE
;
A
#
# COMPACT_ATOMS: atom_id res chain seq x y z
N THR A 1 -32.56 -41.02 10.40
CA THR A 1 -32.67 -39.97 11.44
C THR A 1 -31.56 -38.92 11.32
N ARG A 2 -30.27 -39.31 11.11
CA ARG A 2 -29.12 -38.39 11.02
C ARG A 2 -29.13 -37.54 9.76
N ALA A 3 -29.63 -38.08 8.63
CA ALA A 3 -29.73 -37.37 7.36
C ALA A 3 -30.89 -36.33 7.40
N LEU A 4 -32.02 -36.65 8.01
CA LEU A 4 -33.15 -35.73 8.19
C LEU A 4 -32.83 -34.55 9.10
N MET A 5 -32.07 -34.79 10.18
CA MET A 5 -31.57 -33.70 11.07
C MET A 5 -30.56 -32.80 10.37
N SER A 6 -29.79 -33.31 9.40
CA SER A 6 -28.88 -32.53 8.57
C SER A 6 -29.62 -31.60 7.63
N ASP A 7 -30.73 -32.07 7.07
CA ASP A 7 -31.55 -31.31 6.11
C ASP A 7 -32.36 -30.19 6.80
N GLU A 8 -32.88 -30.43 7.99
CA GLU A 8 -33.55 -29.41 8.80
C GLU A 8 -32.60 -28.31 9.27
N LYS A 9 -31.38 -28.68 9.67
CA LYS A 9 -30.33 -27.68 10.03
C LYS A 9 -29.91 -26.86 8.84
N SER A 10 -29.77 -27.47 7.68
CA SER A 10 -29.42 -26.77 6.43
C SER A 10 -30.51 -25.78 6.02
N LYS A 11 -31.78 -26.15 6.13
CA LYS A 11 -32.92 -25.26 5.84
C LYS A 11 -33.00 -24.09 6.84
N ALA A 12 -32.80 -24.37 8.11
CA ALA A 12 -32.78 -23.34 9.16
C ALA A 12 -31.66 -22.33 8.95
N LEU A 13 -30.45 -22.80 8.57
CA LEU A 13 -29.32 -21.93 8.27
C LEU A 13 -29.58 -21.08 7.03
N ALA A 14 -30.13 -21.67 5.96
CA ALA A 14 -30.46 -20.93 4.74
C ALA A 14 -31.51 -19.84 5.01
N ALA A 15 -32.51 -20.11 5.84
CA ALA A 15 -33.49 -19.10 6.26
C ALA A 15 -32.85 -17.97 7.08
N ALA A 16 -31.95 -18.30 7.99
CA ALA A 16 -31.21 -17.30 8.77
C ALA A 16 -30.32 -16.42 7.90
N LEU A 17 -29.60 -16.98 6.94
CA LEU A 17 -28.77 -16.25 5.99
C LEU A 17 -29.60 -15.28 5.13
N ALA A 18 -30.75 -15.73 4.63
CA ALA A 18 -31.68 -14.89 3.86
C ALA A 18 -32.22 -13.73 4.70
N GLN A 19 -32.53 -13.96 5.97
CA GLN A 19 -32.99 -12.91 6.88
C GLN A 19 -31.90 -11.90 7.23
N ILE A 20 -30.66 -12.35 7.41
CA ILE A 20 -29.50 -11.48 7.62
C ILE A 20 -29.30 -10.58 6.42
N GLU A 21 -29.30 -11.11 5.21
CA GLU A 21 -29.16 -10.31 3.99
C GLU A 21 -30.31 -9.30 3.80
N LYS A 22 -31.52 -9.69 4.16
CA LYS A 22 -32.68 -8.79 4.09
C LYS A 22 -32.59 -7.64 5.09
N GLN A 23 -32.07 -7.91 6.29
CA GLN A 23 -32.01 -6.94 7.39
C GLN A 23 -30.78 -6.03 7.33
N PHE A 24 -29.64 -6.55 6.92
CA PHE A 24 -28.34 -5.87 6.97
C PHE A 24 -27.73 -5.56 5.60
N GLY A 25 -28.35 -6.01 4.53
CA GLY A 25 -27.91 -5.81 3.16
C GLY A 25 -27.19 -7.02 2.56
N LYS A 26 -27.17 -7.06 1.24
CA LYS A 26 -26.52 -8.12 0.46
C LYS A 26 -25.02 -8.12 0.73
N GLY A 27 -24.43 -9.27 1.01
CA GLY A 27 -23.01 -9.41 1.34
C GLY A 27 -22.67 -9.17 2.82
N SER A 28 -23.67 -8.97 3.71
CA SER A 28 -23.44 -8.84 5.16
C SER A 28 -22.91 -10.11 5.82
N ILE A 29 -23.14 -11.25 5.19
CA ILE A 29 -22.61 -12.56 5.58
C ILE A 29 -22.28 -13.36 4.33
N MET A 30 -21.17 -14.08 4.33
CA MET A 30 -20.75 -14.91 3.19
C MET A 30 -20.05 -16.17 3.66
N LYS A 31 -20.09 -17.22 2.84
CA LYS A 31 -19.25 -18.41 3.02
C LYS A 31 -17.88 -18.17 2.43
N MET A 32 -16.84 -18.53 3.17
CA MET A 32 -15.45 -18.49 2.69
C MET A 32 -15.07 -19.79 1.96
N ASP A 33 -15.85 -20.14 0.95
CA ASP A 33 -15.67 -21.37 0.15
C ASP A 33 -14.89 -21.14 -1.16
N GLY A 34 -14.26 -19.97 -1.29
CA GLY A 34 -13.51 -19.56 -2.48
C GLY A 34 -14.40 -19.09 -3.64
N SER A 35 -15.73 -19.14 -3.51
CA SER A 35 -16.65 -18.67 -4.54
C SER A 35 -16.84 -17.15 -4.55
N HIS A 36 -16.41 -16.48 -3.49
CA HIS A 36 -16.46 -15.03 -3.36
C HIS A 36 -15.04 -14.45 -3.40
N LYS A 37 -14.45 -14.36 -4.59
CA LYS A 37 -13.60 -13.22 -4.88
C LYS A 37 -14.51 -12.01 -4.83
N ASP A 38 -14.11 -11.00 -4.07
CA ASP A 38 -14.82 -9.72 -4.05
C ASP A 38 -14.71 -9.14 -5.48
N GLU A 39 -15.63 -9.57 -6.37
CA GLU A 39 -15.63 -9.24 -7.80
C GLU A 39 -15.74 -7.71 -8.02
N ASN A 40 -16.03 -6.97 -6.95
CA ASN A 40 -16.20 -5.53 -6.95
C ASN A 40 -15.04 -4.78 -6.24
N LEU A 41 -13.95 -5.47 -5.88
CA LEU A 41 -12.81 -4.80 -5.28
C LEU A 41 -12.06 -3.97 -6.33
N GLU A 42 -12.16 -2.66 -6.22
CA GLU A 42 -11.38 -1.73 -7.01
C GLU A 42 -10.06 -1.41 -6.31
N VAL A 43 -9.00 -1.29 -7.08
CA VAL A 43 -7.66 -0.97 -6.58
C VAL A 43 -7.05 0.20 -7.33
N ILE A 44 -6.08 0.85 -6.69
CA ILE A 44 -5.22 1.85 -7.30
C ILE A 44 -3.81 1.29 -7.36
N SER A 45 -3.23 1.19 -8.56
CA SER A 45 -1.85 0.75 -8.72
C SER A 45 -0.88 1.63 -7.92
N THR A 46 0.12 1.01 -7.31
CA THR A 46 1.16 1.72 -6.57
C THR A 46 2.22 2.37 -7.46
N GLY A 47 2.21 2.07 -8.76
CA GLY A 47 3.29 2.42 -9.69
C GLY A 47 4.47 1.46 -9.64
N SER A 48 4.52 0.55 -8.69
CA SER A 48 5.46 -0.57 -8.61
C SER A 48 4.77 -1.86 -9.01
N LEU A 49 5.21 -2.47 -10.10
CA LEU A 49 4.67 -3.77 -10.54
C LEU A 49 4.87 -4.84 -9.46
N GLY A 50 6.06 -4.92 -8.89
CA GLY A 50 6.37 -5.90 -7.85
C GLY A 50 5.48 -5.76 -6.62
N LEU A 51 5.21 -4.52 -6.17
CA LEU A 51 4.33 -4.27 -5.04
C LEU A 51 2.86 -4.56 -5.38
N ASP A 52 2.39 -4.19 -6.57
CA ASP A 52 1.04 -4.52 -7.02
C ASP A 52 0.79 -6.05 -7.00
N LEU A 53 1.79 -6.83 -7.43
CA LEU A 53 1.74 -8.29 -7.37
C LEU A 53 1.79 -8.82 -5.94
N ALA A 54 2.65 -8.25 -5.08
CA ALA A 54 2.77 -8.64 -3.67
C ALA A 54 1.50 -8.35 -2.88
N LEU A 55 0.73 -7.32 -3.26
CA LEU A 55 -0.58 -7.03 -2.69
C LEU A 55 -1.67 -8.04 -3.06
N GLY A 56 -1.43 -8.86 -4.07
CA GLY A 56 -2.30 -9.96 -4.50
C GLY A 56 -3.54 -9.54 -5.29
N VAL A 57 -3.89 -8.26 -5.29
CA VAL A 57 -5.09 -7.71 -5.96
C VAL A 57 -4.75 -6.63 -7.00
N GLY A 58 -3.47 -6.42 -7.26
CA GLY A 58 -2.99 -5.50 -8.31
C GLY A 58 -2.82 -4.03 -7.89
N GLY A 59 -2.95 -3.73 -6.62
CA GLY A 59 -2.77 -2.38 -6.08
C GLY A 59 -3.34 -2.21 -4.68
N LEU A 60 -3.43 -0.97 -4.23
CA LEU A 60 -4.01 -0.61 -2.95
C LEU A 60 -5.55 -0.61 -3.04
N PRO A 61 -6.25 -1.26 -2.10
CA PRO A 61 -7.70 -1.41 -2.16
C PRO A 61 -8.44 -0.10 -1.88
N ARG A 62 -9.37 0.27 -2.75
CA ARG A 62 -10.28 1.39 -2.51
C ARG A 62 -11.27 1.04 -1.40
N GLY A 63 -11.79 2.06 -0.73
CA GLY A 63 -12.72 1.87 0.39
C GLY A 63 -12.07 1.35 1.66
N ARG A 64 -10.75 1.51 1.78
CA ARG A 64 -9.95 1.00 2.89
C ARG A 64 -8.94 2.04 3.39
N VAL A 65 -8.51 1.85 4.62
CA VAL A 65 -7.38 2.54 5.22
C VAL A 65 -6.12 1.72 4.99
N VAL A 66 -5.06 2.39 4.52
CA VAL A 66 -3.73 1.81 4.30
C VAL A 66 -2.71 2.58 5.11
N GLU A 67 -1.81 1.89 5.78
CA GLU A 67 -0.65 2.49 6.45
C GLU A 67 0.63 2.13 5.72
N ILE A 68 1.44 3.14 5.44
CA ILE A 68 2.81 2.99 4.93
C ILE A 68 3.75 3.54 5.98
N PHE A 69 4.62 2.72 6.52
CA PHE A 69 5.57 3.14 7.55
C PHE A 69 6.99 2.66 7.24
N GLY A 70 7.94 3.35 7.80
CA GLY A 70 9.35 3.06 7.65
C GLY A 70 10.22 4.17 8.21
N PRO A 71 11.55 3.97 8.21
CA PRO A 71 12.51 5.01 8.60
C PRO A 71 12.39 6.24 7.72
N GLU A 72 12.99 7.33 8.19
CA GLU A 72 13.15 8.53 7.40
C GLU A 72 13.92 8.23 6.10
N SER A 73 13.57 8.91 5.02
CA SER A 73 14.16 8.72 3.68
C SER A 73 14.10 7.29 3.13
N SER A 74 13.12 6.51 3.55
CA SER A 74 12.90 5.13 3.05
C SER A 74 12.09 5.07 1.76
N GLY A 75 11.48 6.18 1.32
CA GLY A 75 10.66 6.25 0.11
C GLY A 75 9.15 6.25 0.33
N LYS A 76 8.68 6.47 1.56
CA LYS A 76 7.24 6.51 1.90
C LYS A 76 6.46 7.51 1.05
N THR A 77 6.92 8.75 1.04
CA THR A 77 6.27 9.83 0.27
C THR A 77 6.39 9.59 -1.23
N THR A 78 7.52 9.11 -1.71
CA THR A 78 7.71 8.72 -3.12
C THR A 78 6.69 7.68 -3.55
N LEU A 79 6.48 6.64 -2.78
CA LEU A 79 5.49 5.60 -3.10
C LEU A 79 4.07 6.15 -3.14
N CYS A 80 3.72 7.05 -2.23
CA CYS A 80 2.42 7.72 -2.24
C CYS A 80 2.22 8.63 -3.46
N LEU A 81 3.24 9.38 -3.84
CA LEU A 81 3.19 10.24 -5.03
C LEU A 81 3.07 9.41 -6.32
N GLU A 82 3.77 8.29 -6.42
CA GLU A 82 3.62 7.33 -7.52
C GLU A 82 2.19 6.78 -7.60
N THR A 83 1.61 6.44 -6.46
CA THR A 83 0.22 5.96 -6.38
C THR A 83 -0.77 7.05 -6.80
N ILE A 84 -0.57 8.29 -6.37
CA ILE A 84 -1.35 9.45 -6.80
C ILE A 84 -1.28 9.62 -8.32
N ALA A 85 -0.09 9.53 -8.90
CA ALA A 85 0.09 9.64 -10.35
C ALA A 85 -0.70 8.56 -11.09
N GLN A 86 -0.70 7.32 -10.60
CA GLN A 86 -1.50 6.24 -11.18
C GLN A 86 -3.01 6.48 -11.05
N CYS A 87 -3.47 6.98 -9.90
CA CYS A 87 -4.87 7.34 -9.69
C CYS A 87 -5.31 8.42 -10.67
N GLN A 88 -4.55 9.50 -10.82
CA GLN A 88 -4.85 10.60 -11.73
C GLN A 88 -4.82 10.16 -13.19
N LYS A 89 -3.90 9.29 -13.57
CA LYS A 89 -3.81 8.72 -14.93
C LYS A 89 -5.08 7.98 -15.34
N ASN A 90 -5.78 7.40 -14.39
CA ASN A 90 -7.06 6.72 -14.58
C ASN A 90 -8.28 7.63 -14.34
N GLY A 91 -8.09 8.95 -14.32
CA GLY A 91 -9.15 9.93 -14.15
C GLY A 91 -9.57 10.20 -12.70
N GLY A 92 -8.86 9.65 -11.71
CA GLY A 92 -9.16 9.83 -10.29
C GLY A 92 -8.71 11.20 -9.76
N VAL A 93 -9.40 11.63 -8.70
CA VAL A 93 -9.14 12.87 -7.98
C VAL A 93 -8.45 12.57 -6.66
N CYS A 94 -7.33 13.23 -6.40
CA CYS A 94 -6.49 12.99 -5.22
C CYS A 94 -6.33 14.25 -4.37
N ALA A 95 -6.18 14.04 -3.07
CA ALA A 95 -5.82 15.08 -2.10
C ALA A 95 -4.60 14.63 -1.28
N PHE A 96 -3.76 15.59 -0.93
CA PHE A 96 -2.57 15.39 -0.11
C PHE A 96 -2.64 16.32 1.11
N ILE A 97 -2.77 15.75 2.29
CA ILE A 97 -2.76 16.46 3.55
C ILE A 97 -1.34 16.43 4.09
N ASP A 98 -0.66 17.58 3.92
CA ASP A 98 0.75 17.76 4.23
C ASP A 98 0.93 18.35 5.63
N ALA A 99 0.85 17.51 6.64
CA ALA A 99 1.02 17.91 8.04
C ALA A 99 2.49 18.20 8.40
N GLU A 100 3.43 17.77 7.59
CA GLU A 100 4.86 18.03 7.77
C GLU A 100 5.34 19.33 7.10
N ASN A 101 4.51 19.97 6.29
CA ASN A 101 4.83 21.14 5.47
C ASN A 101 6.06 20.90 4.56
N ALA A 102 6.15 19.72 3.99
CA ALA A 102 7.31 19.26 3.22
C ALA A 102 6.97 18.85 1.77
N PHE A 103 5.75 19.12 1.30
CA PHE A 103 5.35 18.79 -0.05
C PHE A 103 6.19 19.57 -1.08
N ASP A 104 6.82 18.83 -1.98
CA ASP A 104 7.63 19.36 -3.07
C ASP A 104 6.90 19.17 -4.42
N PRO A 105 6.33 20.22 -5.00
CA PRO A 105 5.59 20.13 -6.27
C PRO A 105 6.50 19.78 -7.45
N ILE A 106 7.77 20.18 -7.43
CA ILE A 106 8.71 19.89 -8.50
C ILE A 106 9.01 18.40 -8.52
N TYR A 107 9.28 17.82 -7.37
CA TYR A 107 9.51 16.39 -7.23
C TYR A 107 8.26 15.57 -7.59
N ALA A 108 7.09 15.99 -7.14
CA ALA A 108 5.83 15.35 -7.49
C ALA A 108 5.57 15.31 -9.01
N ARG A 109 5.84 16.40 -9.72
CA ARG A 109 5.76 16.44 -11.20
C ARG A 109 6.71 15.46 -11.87
N LYS A 110 7.92 15.32 -11.37
CA LYS A 110 8.91 14.36 -11.90
C LYS A 110 8.43 12.92 -11.78
N LEU A 111 7.62 12.61 -10.78
CA LEU A 111 7.02 11.30 -10.57
C LEU A 111 5.73 11.06 -11.39
N GLY A 112 5.30 12.06 -12.14
CA GLY A 112 4.11 11.98 -12.99
C GLY A 112 2.83 12.53 -12.37
N VAL A 113 2.90 13.15 -11.19
CA VAL A 113 1.74 13.80 -10.56
C VAL A 113 1.36 15.06 -11.35
N LYS A 114 0.09 15.17 -11.70
CA LYS A 114 -0.50 16.41 -12.20
C LYS A 114 -0.79 17.34 -11.03
N VAL A 115 0.20 18.16 -10.69
CA VAL A 115 0.16 19.01 -9.48
C VAL A 115 -0.99 20.02 -9.54
N GLU A 116 -1.34 20.48 -10.74
CA GLU A 116 -2.44 21.42 -10.97
C GLU A 116 -3.80 20.85 -10.58
N ASP A 117 -3.95 19.52 -10.64
CA ASP A 117 -5.19 18.80 -10.30
C ASP A 117 -5.14 18.20 -8.89
N LEU A 118 -4.03 18.33 -8.17
CA LEU A 118 -3.88 17.82 -6.81
C LEU A 118 -4.32 18.86 -5.79
N MET A 119 -5.22 18.47 -4.90
CA MET A 119 -5.57 19.30 -3.75
C MET A 119 -4.56 19.07 -2.64
N VAL A 120 -3.92 20.14 -2.16
CA VAL A 120 -2.95 20.09 -1.06
C VAL A 120 -3.45 20.96 0.10
N SER A 121 -3.46 20.38 1.29
CA SER A 121 -3.78 21.06 2.54
C SER A 121 -2.61 21.01 3.49
N GLN A 122 -2.32 22.10 4.17
CA GLN A 122 -1.31 22.19 5.22
C GLN A 122 -1.96 22.60 6.54
N PRO A 123 -2.51 21.63 7.30
CA PRO A 123 -3.25 21.92 8.52
C PRO A 123 -2.34 22.33 9.67
N ASP A 124 -2.90 23.10 10.62
CA ASP A 124 -2.18 23.57 11.81
C ASP A 124 -2.22 22.56 12.97
N THR A 125 -3.25 21.72 13.03
CA THR A 125 -3.47 20.74 14.10
C THR A 125 -3.82 19.36 13.55
N GLY A 126 -3.65 18.33 14.37
CA GLY A 126 -4.09 16.97 14.05
C GLY A 126 -5.59 16.88 13.84
N GLU A 127 -6.39 17.55 14.67
CA GLU A 127 -7.85 17.60 14.52
C GLU A 127 -8.26 18.21 13.17
N GLN A 128 -7.64 19.32 12.79
CA GLN A 128 -7.91 19.97 11.50
C GLN A 128 -7.57 19.06 10.33
N ALA A 129 -6.42 18.39 10.36
CA ALA A 129 -5.98 17.45 9.33
C ALA A 129 -6.99 16.31 9.14
N LEU A 130 -7.38 15.67 10.23
CA LEU A 130 -8.30 14.53 10.19
C LEU A 130 -9.72 14.93 9.84
N GLU A 131 -10.16 16.11 10.22
CA GLU A 131 -11.47 16.67 9.85
C GLU A 131 -11.51 17.03 8.36
N ILE A 132 -10.47 17.64 7.82
CA ILE A 132 -10.35 17.89 6.37
C ILE A 132 -10.40 16.58 5.60
N CYS A 133 -9.64 15.57 6.05
CA CYS A 133 -9.68 14.23 5.46
C CYS A 133 -11.10 13.65 5.45
N ASP A 134 -11.79 13.71 6.57
CA ASP A 134 -13.16 13.19 6.70
C ASP A 134 -14.16 13.94 5.80
N MET A 135 -14.06 15.26 5.71
CA MET A 135 -14.91 16.08 4.82
C MET A 135 -14.68 15.72 3.36
N LEU A 136 -13.43 15.56 2.93
CA LEU A 136 -13.09 15.14 1.56
C LEU A 136 -13.65 13.74 1.25
N VAL A 137 -13.50 12.80 2.16
CA VAL A 137 -14.04 11.44 2.02
C VAL A 137 -15.56 11.46 1.93
N ARG A 138 -16.23 12.17 2.84
CA ARG A 138 -17.72 12.27 2.84
C ARG A 138 -18.30 12.92 1.60
N SER A 139 -17.55 13.80 0.94
CA SER A 139 -18.00 14.46 -0.28
C SER A 139 -18.26 13.47 -1.43
N GLY A 140 -17.60 12.30 -1.41
CA GLY A 140 -17.64 11.34 -2.51
C GLY A 140 -16.91 11.78 -3.77
N GLY A 141 -16.29 12.97 -3.76
CA GLY A 141 -15.60 13.56 -4.91
C GLY A 141 -14.11 13.28 -5.00
N VAL A 142 -13.56 12.53 -4.04
CA VAL A 142 -12.14 12.22 -3.96
C VAL A 142 -11.94 10.71 -3.96
N ASP A 143 -11.04 10.22 -4.80
CA ASP A 143 -10.75 8.80 -4.94
C ASP A 143 -9.65 8.34 -3.98
N MET A 144 -8.70 9.21 -3.68
CA MET A 144 -7.57 8.93 -2.81
C MET A 144 -7.17 10.15 -1.98
N VAL A 145 -6.94 9.94 -0.70
CA VAL A 145 -6.38 10.94 0.23
C VAL A 145 -5.13 10.38 0.86
N VAL A 146 -4.04 11.14 0.84
CA VAL A 146 -2.80 10.84 1.56
C VAL A 146 -2.66 11.79 2.74
N VAL A 147 -2.34 11.26 3.91
CA VAL A 147 -2.00 12.03 5.12
C VAL A 147 -0.52 11.80 5.44
N ASP A 148 0.29 12.81 5.29
CA ASP A 148 1.74 12.77 5.53
C ASP A 148 2.14 13.77 6.62
N SER A 149 2.45 13.36 7.78
CA SER A 149 2.46 12.03 8.34
C SER A 149 1.72 12.01 9.69
N VAL A 150 1.42 10.82 10.19
CA VAL A 150 0.78 10.64 11.51
C VAL A 150 1.60 11.29 12.63
N ALA A 151 2.93 11.19 12.55
CA ALA A 151 3.84 11.80 13.55
C ALA A 151 3.68 13.33 13.67
N ALA A 152 3.28 14.00 12.61
CA ALA A 152 3.07 15.46 12.58
C ALA A 152 1.63 15.87 12.96
N LEU A 153 0.74 14.94 13.26
CA LEU A 153 -0.62 15.21 13.71
C LEU A 153 -0.64 15.58 15.19
N VAL A 154 -0.25 16.81 15.49
CA VAL A 154 -0.17 17.30 16.87
C VAL A 154 -1.57 17.74 17.33
N PRO A 155 -2.08 17.20 18.45
CA PRO A 155 -3.34 17.63 19.02
C PRO A 155 -3.34 19.12 19.39
N ARG A 156 -4.48 19.80 19.17
CA ARG A 156 -4.65 21.22 19.48
C ARG A 156 -4.31 21.53 20.94
N ALA A 157 -4.76 20.69 21.87
CA ALA A 157 -4.49 20.86 23.29
C ALA A 157 -2.99 20.88 23.60
N GLU A 158 -2.18 20.13 22.88
CA GLU A 158 -0.73 20.12 23.02
C GLU A 158 -0.10 21.43 22.49
N ILE A 159 -0.63 21.97 21.40
CA ILE A 159 -0.14 23.24 20.80
C ILE A 159 -0.50 24.42 21.71
N GLU A 160 -1.70 24.45 22.25
CA GLU A 160 -2.22 25.54 23.11
C GLU A 160 -1.73 25.43 24.58
N GLY A 161 -1.19 24.28 24.98
CA GLY A 161 -0.64 24.05 26.31
C GLY A 161 0.66 24.82 26.54
N GLU A 162 1.04 24.97 27.81
CA GLU A 162 2.32 25.57 28.19
C GLU A 162 3.47 24.59 28.01
N MET A 163 4.68 25.12 27.81
CA MET A 163 5.89 24.30 27.73
C MET A 163 6.09 23.52 29.03
N GLY A 164 6.30 22.22 28.90
CA GLY A 164 6.47 21.29 30.02
C GLY A 164 5.15 20.61 30.48
N ASP A 165 4.00 20.99 29.91
CA ASP A 165 2.74 20.29 30.16
C ASP A 165 2.81 18.86 29.63
N SER A 166 2.20 17.93 30.39
CA SER A 166 2.12 16.55 29.98
C SER A 166 0.87 16.30 29.13
N HIS A 167 1.08 15.84 27.89
CA HIS A 167 0.02 15.50 26.94
C HIS A 167 0.07 14.05 26.48
N VAL A 168 0.41 13.14 27.41
CA VAL A 168 0.56 11.70 27.15
C VAL A 168 -0.75 11.11 26.60
N GLY A 169 -0.62 10.42 25.46
CA GLY A 169 -1.73 9.67 24.87
C GLY A 169 -2.76 10.50 24.10
N LEU A 170 -2.64 11.82 24.00
CA LEU A 170 -3.59 12.65 23.26
C LEU A 170 -3.62 12.33 21.77
N GLN A 171 -2.46 12.15 21.14
CA GLN A 171 -2.38 11.78 19.73
C GLN A 171 -3.00 10.41 19.46
N ALA A 172 -2.72 9.41 20.30
CA ALA A 172 -3.31 8.08 20.19
C ALA A 172 -4.83 8.11 20.32
N ARG A 173 -5.36 8.91 21.24
CA ARG A 173 -6.80 9.10 21.44
C ARG A 173 -7.45 9.78 20.23
N LEU A 174 -6.81 10.82 19.69
CA LEU A 174 -7.24 11.51 18.48
C LEU A 174 -7.31 10.56 17.29
N MET A 175 -6.28 9.76 17.06
CA MET A 175 -6.24 8.75 16.00
C MET A 175 -7.35 7.70 16.15
N SER A 176 -7.56 7.18 17.35
CA SER A 176 -8.62 6.21 17.62
C SER A 176 -10.01 6.77 17.32
N GLN A 177 -10.27 8.00 17.75
CA GLN A 177 -11.55 8.66 17.53
C GLN A 177 -11.79 8.97 16.04
N ALA A 178 -10.77 9.49 15.35
CA ALA A 178 -10.86 9.83 13.94
C ALA A 178 -11.05 8.60 13.06
N LEU A 179 -10.25 7.56 13.27
CA LEU A 179 -10.33 6.32 12.48
C LEU A 179 -11.66 5.60 12.65
N ARG A 180 -12.25 5.65 13.84
CA ARG A 180 -13.59 5.10 14.09
C ARG A 180 -14.65 5.75 13.22
N LYS A 181 -14.56 7.07 13.00
CA LYS A 181 -15.48 7.82 12.12
C LYS A 181 -15.14 7.62 10.65
N LEU A 182 -13.87 7.76 10.29
CA LEU A 182 -13.39 7.69 8.90
C LEU A 182 -13.70 6.36 8.24
N THR A 183 -13.48 5.24 8.92
CA THR A 183 -13.65 3.90 8.32
C THR A 183 -15.06 3.65 7.80
N GLY A 184 -16.08 4.15 8.49
CA GLY A 184 -17.47 4.06 8.04
C GLY A 184 -17.72 4.88 6.77
N HIS A 185 -17.18 6.09 6.69
CA HIS A 185 -17.32 6.98 5.53
C HIS A 185 -16.50 6.49 4.32
N ILE A 186 -15.27 6.05 4.55
CA ILE A 186 -14.36 5.53 3.53
C ILE A 186 -15.00 4.35 2.77
N LYS A 187 -15.63 3.43 3.49
CA LYS A 187 -16.31 2.29 2.88
C LYS A 187 -17.50 2.71 1.99
N LYS A 188 -18.26 3.70 2.43
CA LYS A 188 -19.45 4.19 1.69
C LYS A 188 -19.07 4.89 0.38
N THR A 189 -17.99 5.68 0.38
CA THR A 189 -17.56 6.47 -0.77
C THR A 189 -16.52 5.77 -1.63
N ASN A 190 -16.09 4.57 -1.25
CA ASN A 190 -15.06 3.81 -1.94
C ASN A 190 -13.76 4.59 -2.13
N THR A 191 -13.38 5.37 -1.12
CA THR A 191 -12.17 6.20 -1.10
C THR A 191 -11.00 5.42 -0.51
N LEU A 192 -9.83 5.55 -1.09
CA LEU A 192 -8.58 5.08 -0.49
C LEU A 192 -7.99 6.18 0.38
N VAL A 193 -7.73 5.88 1.65
CA VAL A 193 -7.00 6.78 2.55
C VAL A 193 -5.71 6.12 2.99
N VAL A 194 -4.59 6.77 2.67
CA VAL A 194 -3.24 6.31 3.00
C VAL A 194 -2.65 7.20 4.08
N PHE A 195 -2.28 6.60 5.20
CA PHE A 195 -1.53 7.25 6.26
C PHE A 195 -0.05 6.88 6.16
N ILE A 196 0.79 7.88 6.03
CA ILE A 196 2.24 7.74 6.16
C ILE A 196 2.61 7.83 7.63
N ASN A 197 3.41 6.90 8.13
CA ASN A 197 3.82 6.88 9.51
C ASN A 197 5.35 6.71 9.65
N GLN A 198 5.86 7.12 10.78
CA GLN A 198 7.26 7.01 11.14
C GLN A 198 7.47 5.88 12.15
N ILE A 199 8.68 5.34 12.18
CA ILE A 199 9.10 4.38 13.19
C ILE A 199 9.68 5.14 14.38
N ARG A 200 9.35 4.67 15.58
CA ARG A 200 9.93 5.08 16.86
C ARG A 200 10.52 3.86 17.55
N MET A 201 11.51 4.09 18.38
CA MET A 201 12.14 3.05 19.20
C MET A 201 11.52 3.07 20.59
N LYS A 202 11.00 1.92 21.06
CA LYS A 202 10.57 1.76 22.46
C LYS A 202 11.78 1.59 23.36
N ILE A 203 11.77 2.32 24.46
CA ILE A 203 12.81 2.21 25.49
C ILE A 203 12.48 1.01 26.40
N GLY A 204 13.50 0.22 26.75
CA GLY A 204 13.37 -0.88 27.73
C GLY A 204 12.76 -2.17 27.22
N VAL A 205 12.70 -2.38 25.90
CA VAL A 205 12.26 -3.65 25.32
C VAL A 205 13.41 -4.66 25.42
N MET A 206 13.21 -5.70 26.22
CA MET A 206 14.19 -6.77 26.42
C MET A 206 14.03 -7.91 25.41
N PHE A 207 12.82 -8.12 24.88
CA PHE A 207 12.49 -9.19 23.92
C PHE A 207 11.67 -8.63 22.76
N GLY A 208 11.89 -9.16 21.55
CA GLY A 208 11.22 -8.73 20.34
C GLY A 208 11.76 -7.44 19.75
N SER A 209 11.11 -6.91 18.74
CA SER A 209 11.52 -5.66 18.09
C SER A 209 11.19 -4.44 18.95
N PRO A 210 12.15 -3.53 19.20
CA PRO A 210 11.88 -2.28 19.89
C PRO A 210 11.16 -1.26 19.00
N GLU A 211 11.01 -1.53 17.71
CA GLU A 211 10.39 -0.63 16.76
C GLU A 211 8.88 -0.57 16.95
N THR A 212 8.33 0.64 16.90
CA THR A 212 6.89 0.90 16.91
C THR A 212 6.57 2.09 16.03
N THR A 213 5.31 2.21 15.62
CA THR A 213 4.82 3.37 14.86
C THR A 213 4.22 4.41 15.78
N THR A 214 4.12 5.66 15.32
CA THR A 214 3.51 6.76 16.07
C THR A 214 1.98 6.69 16.03
N GLY A 215 1.32 7.37 16.97
CA GLY A 215 -0.14 7.50 17.00
C GLY A 215 -0.89 6.35 17.68
N GLY A 216 -0.20 5.50 18.43
CA GLY A 216 -0.81 4.38 19.17
C GLY A 216 -1.14 3.18 18.27
N ASN A 217 -2.11 2.37 18.72
CA ASN A 217 -2.45 1.10 18.07
C ASN A 217 -3.65 1.16 17.11
N ALA A 218 -4.39 2.28 17.08
CA ALA A 218 -5.63 2.37 16.30
C ALA A 218 -5.41 2.12 14.80
N LEU A 219 -4.37 2.69 14.22
CA LEU A 219 -4.05 2.53 12.81
C LEU A 219 -3.67 1.09 12.47
N LYS A 220 -2.96 0.39 13.37
CA LYS A 220 -2.67 -1.04 13.20
C LYS A 220 -3.94 -1.88 13.13
N PHE A 221 -4.97 -1.49 13.88
CA PHE A 221 -6.25 -2.17 13.91
C PHE A 221 -7.12 -1.84 12.70
N TYR A 222 -7.26 -0.55 12.38
CA TYR A 222 -8.17 -0.09 11.32
C TYR A 222 -7.60 -0.24 9.91
N ALA A 223 -6.29 -0.24 9.73
CA ALA A 223 -5.69 -0.43 8.41
C ALA A 223 -5.97 -1.84 7.88
N SER A 224 -6.43 -1.91 6.63
CA SER A 224 -6.62 -3.18 5.91
C SER A 224 -5.32 -3.69 5.30
N VAL A 225 -4.41 -2.78 4.98
CA VAL A 225 -3.08 -3.06 4.44
C VAL A 225 -2.06 -2.22 5.21
N ARG A 226 -0.96 -2.86 5.60
CA ARG A 226 0.18 -2.18 6.21
C ARG A 226 1.44 -2.56 5.48
N LEU A 227 2.18 -1.54 5.05
CA LEU A 227 3.42 -1.68 4.28
C LEU A 227 4.61 -1.15 5.08
N ASP A 228 5.61 -1.99 5.24
CA ASP A 228 6.91 -1.66 5.83
C ASP A 228 7.92 -1.41 4.71
N ILE A 229 8.32 -0.16 4.51
CA ILE A 229 9.26 0.24 3.46
C ILE A 229 10.63 0.55 4.03
N ARG A 230 11.67 -0.07 3.45
CA ARG A 230 13.07 0.07 3.88
C ARG A 230 13.98 0.30 2.69
N ARG A 231 14.96 1.17 2.87
CA ARG A 231 16.11 1.25 1.97
C ARG A 231 17.07 0.10 2.30
N THR A 232 17.44 -0.69 1.31
CA THR A 232 18.34 -1.85 1.47
C THR A 232 19.74 -1.62 0.91
N GLY A 233 19.92 -0.61 0.07
CA GLY A 233 21.21 -0.28 -0.51
C GLY A 233 21.19 1.01 -1.30
N GLN A 234 22.34 1.35 -1.86
CA GLN A 234 22.51 2.49 -2.76
C GLN A 234 22.77 2.00 -4.18
N ILE A 235 22.26 2.73 -5.16
CA ILE A 235 22.54 2.51 -6.57
C ILE A 235 23.54 3.55 -7.01
N LYS A 236 24.68 3.10 -7.55
CA LYS A 236 25.77 3.97 -7.99
C LYS A 236 25.98 3.85 -9.50
N LYS A 237 26.31 4.96 -10.14
CA LYS A 237 26.83 5.03 -11.49
C LYS A 237 28.19 5.72 -11.44
N GLY A 238 29.28 4.93 -11.50
CA GLY A 238 30.61 5.40 -11.15
C GLY A 238 30.68 5.73 -9.65
N ASP A 239 31.11 6.94 -9.31
CA ASP A 239 31.17 7.43 -7.92
C ASP A 239 29.87 8.10 -7.47
N ASP A 240 28.94 8.35 -8.37
CA ASP A 240 27.68 9.04 -8.05
C ASP A 240 26.60 8.09 -7.56
N VAL A 241 25.94 8.46 -6.47
CA VAL A 241 24.74 7.77 -6.00
C VAL A 241 23.52 8.28 -6.78
N ILE A 242 22.90 7.42 -7.56
CA ILE A 242 21.77 7.76 -8.44
C ILE A 242 20.42 7.32 -7.93
N GLY A 243 20.38 6.55 -6.86
CA GLY A 243 19.14 6.04 -6.30
C GLY A 243 19.34 5.11 -5.12
N ASN A 244 18.26 4.49 -4.69
CA ASN A 244 18.23 3.53 -3.59
C ASN A 244 17.55 2.23 -4.00
N GLU A 245 18.14 1.11 -3.59
CA GLU A 245 17.44 -0.17 -3.55
C GLU A 245 16.46 -0.15 -2.40
N THR A 246 15.24 -0.58 -2.65
CA THR A 246 14.12 -0.45 -1.71
C THR A 246 13.39 -1.79 -1.60
N ARG A 247 12.99 -2.12 -0.37
CA ARG A 247 12.15 -3.28 -0.08
C ARG A 247 10.89 -2.85 0.64
N VAL A 248 9.75 -3.36 0.18
CA VAL A 248 8.45 -3.19 0.82
C VAL A 248 7.92 -4.55 1.23
N LYS A 249 7.65 -4.72 2.52
CA LYS A 249 6.98 -5.90 3.08
C LYS A 249 5.51 -5.58 3.34
N VAL A 250 4.64 -6.45 2.87
CA VAL A 250 3.20 -6.38 3.17
C VAL A 250 2.96 -7.12 4.48
N ILE A 251 3.02 -6.41 5.60
CA ILE A 251 2.95 -7.02 6.95
C ILE A 251 1.53 -7.26 7.45
N LYS A 252 0.54 -6.60 6.86
CA LYS A 252 -0.88 -6.86 7.07
C LYS A 252 -1.61 -6.70 5.75
N ASN A 253 -2.47 -7.66 5.44
CA ASN A 253 -3.29 -7.62 4.24
C ASN A 253 -4.62 -8.35 4.49
N LYS A 254 -5.74 -7.62 4.42
CA LYS A 254 -7.08 -8.19 4.56
C LYS A 254 -7.71 -8.60 3.23
N VAL A 255 -7.08 -8.29 2.10
CA VAL A 255 -7.62 -8.55 0.77
C VAL A 255 -6.91 -9.68 0.03
N ALA A 256 -5.77 -10.13 0.55
CA ALA A 256 -4.98 -11.26 0.04
C ALA A 256 -4.04 -11.78 1.14
N PRO A 257 -3.34 -12.92 0.95
CA PRO A 257 -2.36 -13.41 1.92
C PRO A 257 -1.28 -12.37 2.23
N PRO A 258 -0.98 -12.11 3.53
CA PRO A 258 0.05 -11.15 3.94
C PRO A 258 1.47 -11.73 3.82
N PHE A 259 2.47 -10.93 4.26
CA PHE A 259 3.90 -11.26 4.36
C PHE A 259 4.64 -11.46 3.02
N ARG A 260 4.02 -11.08 1.92
CA ARG A 260 4.73 -10.96 0.63
C ARG A 260 5.55 -9.68 0.62
N GLN A 261 6.55 -9.65 -0.23
CA GLN A 261 7.42 -8.49 -0.36
C GLN A 261 7.73 -8.17 -1.82
N ALA A 262 8.09 -6.93 -2.07
CA ALA A 262 8.60 -6.44 -3.33
C ALA A 262 9.93 -5.72 -3.13
N GLU A 263 10.83 -5.86 -4.09
CA GLU A 263 12.09 -5.13 -4.15
C GLU A 263 12.15 -4.37 -5.48
N PHE A 264 12.50 -3.11 -5.40
CA PHE A 264 12.62 -2.24 -6.56
C PHE A 264 13.58 -1.09 -6.30
N ASP A 265 14.00 -0.46 -7.38
CA ASP A 265 14.87 0.70 -7.33
C ASP A 265 14.05 2.00 -7.34
N ILE A 266 14.42 2.93 -6.48
CA ILE A 266 13.97 4.32 -6.56
C ILE A 266 15.13 5.15 -7.07
N LEU A 267 14.98 5.70 -8.27
CA LEU A 267 15.98 6.55 -8.91
C LEU A 267 15.71 8.03 -8.61
N TYR A 268 16.76 8.78 -8.29
CA TYR A 268 16.62 10.20 -7.99
C TYR A 268 16.08 10.97 -9.22
N GLY A 269 15.02 11.74 -8.99
CA GLY A 269 14.35 12.52 -10.03
C GLY A 269 13.46 11.72 -10.99
N GLU A 270 13.40 10.39 -10.86
CA GLU A 270 12.55 9.52 -11.70
C GLU A 270 11.52 8.73 -10.87
N GLY A 271 11.83 8.45 -9.59
CA GLY A 271 11.01 7.62 -8.73
C GLY A 271 11.23 6.12 -8.90
N VAL A 272 10.18 5.33 -8.73
CA VAL A 272 10.23 3.87 -8.89
C VAL A 272 10.61 3.51 -10.32
N SER A 273 11.64 2.67 -10.48
CA SER A 273 12.09 2.18 -11.78
C SER A 273 11.18 1.05 -12.26
N TRP A 274 10.07 1.41 -12.89
CA TRP A 274 9.13 0.46 -13.47
C TRP A 274 9.78 -0.41 -14.54
N GLU A 275 10.57 0.17 -15.43
CA GLU A 275 11.29 -0.56 -16.47
C GLU A 275 12.29 -1.56 -15.88
N GLY A 276 12.95 -1.19 -14.77
CA GLY A 276 13.81 -2.12 -14.03
C GLY A 276 13.05 -3.31 -13.46
N GLU A 277 11.85 -3.09 -12.92
CA GLU A 277 10.97 -4.16 -12.45
C GLU A 277 10.50 -5.06 -13.60
N LEU A 278 10.16 -4.50 -14.76
CA LEU A 278 9.77 -5.28 -15.93
C LEU A 278 10.87 -6.25 -16.37
N ILE A 279 12.12 -5.82 -16.28
CA ILE A 279 13.28 -6.66 -16.61
C ILE A 279 13.42 -7.80 -15.60
N ASP A 280 13.48 -7.47 -14.31
CA ASP A 280 13.75 -8.46 -13.27
C ASP A 280 12.60 -9.48 -13.13
N ILE A 281 11.36 -9.01 -13.10
CA ILE A 281 10.18 -9.88 -12.99
C ILE A 281 9.91 -10.59 -14.30
N GLY A 282 10.11 -9.93 -15.43
CA GLY A 282 9.97 -10.51 -16.76
C GLY A 282 10.93 -11.69 -17.01
N VAL A 283 12.16 -11.57 -16.55
CA VAL A 283 13.15 -12.68 -16.59
C VAL A 283 12.72 -13.82 -15.68
N LYS A 284 12.27 -13.51 -14.46
CA LYS A 284 11.80 -14.51 -13.50
C LYS A 284 10.64 -15.36 -14.04
N HIS A 285 9.74 -14.76 -14.81
CA HIS A 285 8.56 -15.42 -15.40
C HIS A 285 8.76 -15.87 -16.85
N ASN A 286 9.99 -15.87 -17.37
CA ASN A 286 10.32 -16.28 -18.73
C ASN A 286 9.58 -15.48 -19.85
N ILE A 287 9.21 -14.26 -19.55
CA ILE A 287 8.61 -13.33 -20.53
C ILE A 287 9.71 -12.56 -21.26
N VAL A 288 10.76 -12.19 -20.53
CA VAL A 288 12.00 -11.63 -21.07
C VAL A 288 13.09 -12.70 -20.93
N ASP A 289 13.81 -12.95 -22.01
CA ASP A 289 14.89 -13.91 -22.04
C ASP A 289 16.22 -13.23 -21.71
N LYS A 290 17.02 -13.86 -20.87
CA LYS A 290 18.37 -13.42 -20.51
C LYS A 290 19.37 -14.52 -20.85
N SER A 291 20.38 -14.18 -21.65
CA SER A 291 21.51 -15.04 -21.97
C SER A 291 22.82 -14.26 -21.75
N GLY A 292 23.55 -14.59 -20.69
CA GLY A 292 24.69 -13.79 -20.25
C GLY A 292 24.26 -12.36 -19.91
N ALA A 293 24.87 -11.37 -20.56
CA ALA A 293 24.51 -9.95 -20.40
C ALA A 293 23.42 -9.49 -21.40
N TRP A 294 23.02 -10.34 -22.34
CA TRP A 294 22.04 -10.01 -23.36
C TRP A 294 20.62 -10.35 -22.94
N TYR A 295 19.71 -9.41 -23.21
CA TYR A 295 18.27 -9.56 -23.01
C TYR A 295 17.56 -9.58 -24.37
N SER A 296 16.53 -10.43 -24.45
CA SER A 296 15.71 -10.60 -25.64
C SER A 296 14.23 -10.63 -25.28
N TYR A 297 13.40 -10.15 -26.20
CA TYR A 297 11.97 -10.20 -26.11
C TYR A 297 11.38 -10.62 -27.45
N ASN A 298 10.49 -11.63 -27.45
CA ASN A 298 9.92 -12.22 -28.66
C ASN A 298 11.00 -12.62 -29.71
N GLY A 299 12.13 -13.15 -29.24
CA GLY A 299 13.23 -13.57 -30.08
C GLY A 299 14.16 -12.46 -30.62
N ALA A 300 13.86 -11.20 -30.32
CA ALA A 300 14.68 -10.07 -30.73
C ALA A 300 15.51 -9.55 -29.56
N LYS A 301 16.81 -9.30 -29.77
CA LYS A 301 17.68 -8.68 -28.78
C LYS A 301 17.24 -7.26 -28.48
N ILE A 302 17.07 -6.91 -27.21
CA ILE A 302 16.63 -5.60 -26.76
C ILE A 302 17.72 -4.79 -26.05
N GLY A 303 18.83 -5.42 -25.69
CA GLY A 303 19.99 -4.72 -25.14
C GLY A 303 20.95 -5.63 -24.40
N GLN A 304 22.13 -5.10 -24.16
CA GLN A 304 23.17 -5.71 -23.37
C GLN A 304 23.31 -4.96 -22.03
N GLY A 305 23.10 -5.67 -20.92
CA GLY A 305 23.08 -5.09 -19.59
C GLY A 305 21.73 -4.45 -19.24
N LYS A 306 21.42 -4.45 -17.94
CA LYS A 306 20.12 -3.96 -17.41
C LYS A 306 19.87 -2.49 -17.74
N ASP A 307 20.87 -1.62 -17.61
CA ASP A 307 20.73 -0.19 -17.88
C ASP A 307 20.34 0.11 -19.34
N ASN A 308 20.96 -0.57 -20.30
CA ASN A 308 20.63 -0.40 -21.70
C ASN A 308 19.22 -0.88 -22.02
N VAL A 309 18.80 -1.99 -21.42
CA VAL A 309 17.43 -2.52 -21.60
C VAL A 309 16.41 -1.59 -20.96
N ARG A 310 16.71 -1.03 -19.79
CA ARG A 310 15.86 -0.05 -19.13
C ARG A 310 15.63 1.18 -20.01
N LEU A 311 16.67 1.73 -20.62
CA LEU A 311 16.58 2.85 -21.56
C LEU A 311 15.80 2.47 -22.80
N TRP A 312 16.04 1.28 -23.37
CA TRP A 312 15.32 0.78 -24.52
C TRP A 312 13.80 0.66 -24.25
N LEU A 313 13.41 0.18 -23.05
CA LEU A 313 12.00 0.10 -22.64
C LEU A 313 11.37 1.50 -22.51
N LYS A 314 12.11 2.49 -22.03
CA LYS A 314 11.65 3.89 -22.00
C LYS A 314 11.38 4.45 -23.40
N GLU A 315 12.20 4.09 -24.38
CA GLU A 315 12.03 4.47 -25.78
C GLU A 315 10.94 3.67 -26.51
N ASN A 316 10.55 2.52 -25.93
CA ASN A 316 9.52 1.62 -26.48
C ASN A 316 8.39 1.38 -25.44
N PRO A 317 7.61 2.40 -25.08
CA PRO A 317 6.62 2.30 -23.99
C PRO A 317 5.48 1.32 -24.31
N ALA A 318 5.15 1.10 -25.58
CA ALA A 318 4.15 0.11 -25.97
C ALA A 318 4.58 -1.32 -25.62
N ILE A 319 5.86 -1.64 -25.83
CA ILE A 319 6.43 -2.95 -25.48
C ILE A 319 6.54 -3.09 -23.95
N ALA A 320 6.94 -2.04 -23.25
CA ALA A 320 6.97 -2.02 -21.81
C ALA A 320 5.57 -2.33 -21.22
N THR A 321 4.53 -1.71 -21.71
CA THR A 321 3.13 -1.96 -21.30
C THR A 321 2.70 -3.39 -21.63
N GLU A 322 3.09 -3.92 -22.78
CA GLU A 322 2.81 -5.31 -23.16
C GLU A 322 3.47 -6.31 -22.21
N ILE A 323 4.73 -6.08 -21.84
CA ILE A 323 5.45 -6.92 -20.86
C ILE A 323 4.76 -6.87 -19.49
N ASP A 324 4.38 -5.68 -19.02
CA ASP A 324 3.63 -5.51 -17.76
C ASP A 324 2.34 -6.33 -17.78
N ALA A 325 1.55 -6.21 -18.84
CA ALA A 325 0.29 -6.96 -18.97
C ALA A 325 0.53 -8.48 -18.98
N LYS A 326 1.56 -8.97 -19.65
CA LYS A 326 1.91 -10.39 -19.68
C LYS A 326 2.34 -10.90 -18.29
N ILE A 327 3.12 -10.11 -17.54
CA ILE A 327 3.54 -10.46 -16.18
C ILE A 327 2.31 -10.55 -15.26
N ARG A 328 1.44 -9.55 -15.28
CA ARG A 328 0.21 -9.53 -14.46
C ARG A 328 -0.70 -10.72 -14.77
N ALA A 329 -0.87 -11.06 -16.03
CA ALA A 329 -1.65 -12.22 -16.47
C ALA A 329 -1.03 -13.54 -15.99
N ALA A 330 0.29 -13.71 -16.11
CA ALA A 330 1.01 -14.90 -15.68
C ALA A 330 0.91 -15.11 -14.16
N VAL A 331 1.11 -14.07 -13.37
CA VAL A 331 1.01 -14.12 -11.89
C VAL A 331 -0.44 -14.28 -11.44
N GLY A 332 -1.39 -13.65 -12.11
CA GLY A 332 -2.82 -13.75 -11.79
C GLY A 332 -3.41 -15.15 -12.00
N VAL A 333 -2.81 -15.95 -12.87
CA VAL A 333 -3.19 -17.36 -13.11
C VAL A 333 -2.60 -18.28 -12.03
N ASP A 334 -1.40 -17.96 -11.50
CA ASP A 334 -0.64 -18.77 -10.56
C ASP A 334 -0.83 -18.36 -9.08
N ILE A 335 -1.71 -17.42 -8.76
CA ILE A 335 -2.07 -17.11 -7.37
C ILE A 335 -2.95 -18.24 -6.84
N ASP A 336 -2.33 -19.39 -6.59
CA ASP A 336 -2.94 -20.44 -5.77
C ASP A 336 -2.83 -20.02 -4.31
N ILE A 337 -3.98 -19.90 -3.65
CA ILE A 337 -4.13 -19.48 -2.24
C ILE A 337 -3.37 -20.44 -1.30
N THR A 338 -2.89 -21.57 -1.82
CA THR A 338 -2.17 -22.60 -1.06
C THR A 338 -0.67 -22.35 -0.88
N GLU A 339 -0.03 -21.45 -1.62
CA GLU A 339 1.40 -21.15 -1.49
C GLU A 339 1.76 -20.11 -0.41
N GLY A 340 0.81 -19.72 0.41
CA GLY A 340 1.05 -18.89 1.60
C GLY A 340 1.54 -19.67 2.83
N LYS A 341 2.16 -20.85 2.68
CA LYS A 341 2.90 -21.46 3.78
C LYS A 341 4.20 -20.72 3.98
N ILE A 342 4.20 -19.90 4.99
CA ILE A 342 5.36 -19.30 5.64
C ILE A 342 6.35 -20.43 5.93
N ASP A 343 7.57 -20.32 5.43
CA ASP A 343 8.71 -20.98 6.06
C ASP A 343 8.90 -20.31 7.43
N ASP A 344 8.26 -20.87 8.44
CA ASP A 344 8.56 -20.62 9.85
C ASP A 344 9.92 -21.22 10.21
N THR A 345 10.98 -20.69 9.59
CA THR A 345 12.36 -20.96 9.98
C THR A 345 13.04 -19.71 10.50
N ASP A 346 12.39 -19.00 11.42
CA ASP A 346 13.11 -18.20 12.39
C ASP A 346 12.84 -18.84 13.76
N GLY A 347 13.83 -19.62 14.17
CA GLY A 347 13.77 -20.56 15.25
C GLY A 347 13.34 -19.96 16.59
N GLU A 348 12.31 -20.53 17.15
CA GLU A 348 12.25 -20.70 18.59
C GLU A 348 12.81 -22.08 18.91
N THR A 349 14.02 -22.11 19.41
CA THR A 349 14.53 -23.24 20.19
C THR A 349 13.77 -23.25 21.51
N PRO A 350 13.14 -24.36 21.90
CA PRO A 350 12.62 -24.49 23.27
C PRO A 350 13.83 -24.62 24.20
N GLU A 351 13.96 -23.70 25.13
CA GLU A 351 14.80 -23.94 26.31
C GLU A 351 14.07 -24.90 27.25
N GLU A 352 14.80 -25.98 27.60
CA GLU A 352 14.52 -26.83 28.75
C GLU A 352 14.65 -26.06 30.10
#